data_f2ae85abbdf065f015327c6fbba576e6
#
_entry.id   f2ae85abbdf065f015327c6fbba576e6
#
_cell.length_a   1.000
_cell.length_b   1.000
_cell.length_c   1.000
_cell.angle_alpha   90.00
_cell.angle_beta   90.00
_cell.angle_gamma   90.00
#
_symmetry.space_group_name_H-M   'P 1'
#
loop_
_entity.id
_entity.type
_entity.pdbx_description
1 polymer ?
#
loop_
_entity_poly.entity_id
_entity_poly.type
_entity_poly.pdbx_seq_one_letter_code
_entity_poly.pdbx_strand_id
1 'polypeptide(L)'
;ITMEVARRAKQLGCQQIHLISSVGANAKSSNFYLKIKGETEEGIQSLGFETCFIYRPSMLIGARSESRPAEKIGQILTPIFDFFTFGGNYHSIRATQLAQCMVRQVEISKPGNHVLYYREFNA
;
A
#
# COMPACT_ATOMS: atom_id res chain seq x y z
N ILE A 1 0.69 7.00 -13.43
CA ILE A 1 1.92 6.23 -13.62
C ILE A 1 1.77 4.81 -13.12
N THR A 2 1.29 4.62 -11.90
CA THR A 2 1.12 3.26 -11.35
C THR A 2 0.23 2.39 -12.24
N MET A 3 -0.90 2.92 -12.68
CA MET A 3 -1.81 2.15 -13.54
C MET A 3 -1.21 1.84 -14.90
N GLU A 4 -0.43 2.76 -15.46
CA GLU A 4 0.23 2.53 -16.73
C GLU A 4 1.25 1.40 -16.64
N VAL A 5 2.06 1.40 -15.57
CA VAL A 5 3.03 0.35 -15.32
C VAL A 5 2.32 -1.00 -15.13
N ALA A 6 1.25 -1.01 -14.35
CA ALA A 6 0.51 -2.24 -14.08
C ALA A 6 -0.11 -2.83 -15.34
N ARG A 7 -0.74 -1.99 -16.18
CA ARG A 7 -1.31 -2.45 -17.45
C ARG A 7 -0.24 -3.04 -18.36
N ARG A 8 0.91 -2.38 -18.43
CA ARG A 8 2.01 -2.85 -19.27
C ARG A 8 2.55 -4.18 -18.75
N ALA A 9 2.72 -4.30 -17.44
CA ALA A 9 3.16 -5.55 -16.83
C ALA A 9 2.18 -6.68 -17.15
N LYS A 10 0.89 -6.42 -17.07
CA LYS A 10 -0.14 -7.41 -17.40
C LYS A 10 -0.02 -7.85 -18.86
N GLN A 11 0.14 -6.89 -19.78
CA GLN A 11 0.30 -7.18 -21.20
C GLN A 11 1.54 -8.03 -21.47
N LEU A 12 2.61 -7.85 -20.69
CA LEU A 12 3.85 -8.58 -20.85
C LEU A 12 3.84 -9.94 -20.18
N GLY A 13 2.74 -10.33 -19.55
CA GLY A 13 2.58 -11.67 -19.01
C GLY A 13 2.89 -11.80 -17.52
N CYS A 14 3.07 -10.70 -16.79
CA CYS A 14 3.25 -10.77 -15.34
C CYS A 14 2.01 -11.36 -14.68
N GLN A 15 2.21 -12.31 -13.78
CA GLN A 15 1.12 -13.03 -13.12
C GLN A 15 0.81 -12.47 -11.74
N GLN A 16 1.74 -11.78 -11.10
CA GLN A 16 1.47 -11.21 -9.79
C GLN A 16 1.90 -9.76 -9.72
N ILE A 17 1.19 -9.02 -8.86
CA ILE A 17 1.48 -7.62 -8.60
C ILE A 17 1.39 -7.36 -7.10
N HIS A 18 2.30 -6.53 -6.61
CA HIS A 18 2.34 -6.11 -5.22
C HIS A 18 2.35 -4.59 -5.18
N LEU A 19 1.36 -4.01 -4.51
CA LEU A 19 1.18 -2.56 -4.45
C LEU A 19 1.26 -2.08 -3.00
N ILE A 20 2.08 -1.08 -2.76
CA ILE A 20 2.09 -0.38 -1.47
C ILE A 20 1.07 0.74 -1.55
N SER A 21 0.03 0.65 -0.74
CA SER A 21 -1.01 1.65 -0.64
C SER A 21 -0.94 2.34 0.72
N SER A 22 -2.06 2.57 1.36
CA SER A 22 -2.11 3.25 2.65
C SER A 22 -3.33 2.79 3.42
N VAL A 23 -3.22 2.67 4.73
CA VAL A 23 -4.39 2.46 5.56
C VAL A 23 -5.38 3.61 5.34
N GLY A 24 -6.65 3.29 5.30
CA GLY A 24 -7.69 4.28 5.03
C GLY A 24 -7.96 4.53 3.54
N ALA A 25 -7.22 3.91 2.63
CA ALA A 25 -7.45 4.06 1.20
C ALA A 25 -8.90 3.71 0.85
N ASN A 26 -9.57 4.62 0.14
CA ASN A 26 -10.98 4.45 -0.21
C ASN A 26 -11.32 5.36 -1.38
N ALA A 27 -11.77 4.78 -2.48
CA ALA A 27 -12.13 5.52 -3.67
C ALA A 27 -13.26 6.54 -3.44
N LYS A 28 -14.02 6.37 -2.37
CA LYS A 28 -15.12 7.27 -2.00
C LYS A 28 -14.73 8.27 -0.92
N SER A 29 -13.46 8.32 -0.55
CA SER A 29 -13.01 9.21 0.51
C SER A 29 -13.11 10.68 0.09
N SER A 30 -13.39 11.55 1.05
CA SER A 30 -13.31 13.00 0.85
C SER A 30 -11.88 13.50 0.89
N ASN A 31 -10.96 12.71 1.44
CA ASN A 31 -9.53 13.02 1.45
C ASN A 31 -8.94 12.64 0.10
N PHE A 32 -8.34 13.61 -0.59
CA PHE A 32 -7.83 13.42 -1.94
C PHE A 32 -6.77 12.31 -2.04
N TYR A 33 -5.85 12.27 -1.07
CA TYR A 33 -4.80 11.27 -1.05
C TYR A 33 -5.37 9.85 -0.90
N LEU A 34 -6.29 9.68 0.05
CA LEU A 34 -6.92 8.37 0.28
C LEU A 34 -7.82 7.96 -0.87
N LYS A 35 -8.46 8.93 -1.50
CA LYS A 35 -9.29 8.66 -2.67
C LYS A 35 -8.45 8.13 -3.83
N ILE A 36 -7.32 8.77 -4.12
CA ILE A 36 -6.42 8.33 -5.19
C ILE A 36 -5.87 6.95 -4.90
N LYS A 37 -5.47 6.70 -3.64
CA LYS A 37 -4.99 5.37 -3.24
C LYS A 37 -6.06 4.31 -3.44
N GLY A 38 -7.30 4.61 -3.04
CA GLY A 38 -8.41 3.67 -3.23
C GLY A 38 -8.73 3.41 -4.69
N GLU A 39 -8.73 4.45 -5.51
CA GLU A 39 -8.96 4.30 -6.94
C GLU A 39 -7.86 3.47 -7.60
N THR A 40 -6.62 3.66 -7.18
CA THR A 40 -5.50 2.86 -7.69
C THR A 40 -5.66 1.40 -7.29
N GLU A 41 -6.04 1.13 -6.04
CA GLU A 41 -6.29 -0.24 -5.59
C GLU A 41 -7.36 -0.93 -6.43
N GLU A 42 -8.49 -0.26 -6.64
CA GLU A 42 -9.57 -0.81 -7.44
C GLU A 42 -9.12 -1.05 -8.88
N GLY A 43 -8.39 -0.11 -9.47
CA GLY A 43 -7.87 -0.27 -10.83
C GLY A 43 -6.94 -1.45 -10.96
N ILE A 44 -6.03 -1.62 -10.02
CA ILE A 44 -5.08 -2.74 -10.03
C ILE A 44 -5.82 -4.08 -9.90
N GLN A 45 -6.78 -4.16 -8.99
CA GLN A 45 -7.57 -5.39 -8.81
C GLN A 45 -8.38 -5.73 -10.05
N SER A 46 -8.88 -4.73 -10.76
CA SER A 46 -9.68 -4.94 -11.96
C SER A 46 -8.88 -5.45 -13.15
N LEU A 47 -7.55 -5.32 -13.11
CA LEU A 47 -6.71 -5.83 -14.20
C LEU A 47 -6.63 -7.35 -14.27
N GLY A 48 -7.02 -8.05 -13.21
CA GLY A 48 -7.12 -9.50 -13.24
C GLY A 48 -5.81 -10.24 -13.14
N PHE A 49 -4.85 -9.74 -12.38
CA PHE A 49 -3.64 -10.50 -12.09
C PHE A 49 -4.01 -11.77 -11.31
N GLU A 50 -3.30 -12.86 -11.58
CA GLU A 50 -3.51 -14.12 -10.87
C GLU A 50 -3.30 -13.93 -9.37
N THR A 51 -2.27 -13.17 -8.99
CA THR A 51 -1.96 -12.85 -7.59
C THR A 51 -1.83 -11.34 -7.45
N CYS A 52 -2.60 -10.76 -6.55
CA CYS A 52 -2.56 -9.32 -6.28
C CYS A 52 -2.52 -9.10 -4.78
N PHE A 53 -1.47 -8.45 -4.30
CA PHE A 53 -1.33 -8.06 -2.91
C PHE A 53 -1.29 -6.55 -2.79
N ILE A 54 -2.13 -6.03 -1.91
CA ILE A 54 -2.17 -4.60 -1.59
C ILE A 54 -1.77 -4.45 -0.13
N TYR A 55 -0.72 -3.67 0.12
CA TYR A 55 -0.18 -3.46 1.45
C TYR A 55 -0.60 -2.07 1.93
N ARG A 56 -1.25 -2.01 3.07
CA ARG A 56 -1.75 -0.76 3.65
C ARG A 56 -1.01 -0.43 4.95
N PRO A 57 0.25 0.00 4.87
CA PRO A 57 0.95 0.46 6.06
C PRO A 57 0.41 1.79 6.53
N SER A 58 0.51 2.06 7.83
CA SER A 58 0.10 3.32 8.38
C SER A 58 1.18 4.38 8.15
N MET A 59 2.37 4.12 8.64
CA MET A 59 3.51 5.01 8.49
C MET A 59 4.76 4.15 8.31
N LEU A 60 5.56 4.49 7.30
CA LEU A 60 6.83 3.81 7.08
C LEU A 60 7.96 4.58 7.76
N ILE A 61 8.74 3.87 8.56
CA ILE A 61 9.94 4.42 9.20
C ILE A 61 11.14 3.85 8.46
N GLY A 62 11.98 4.74 7.95
CA GLY A 62 13.18 4.34 7.23
C GLY A 62 14.04 5.54 6.88
N ALA A 63 15.19 5.29 6.25
CA ALA A 63 16.17 6.33 5.93
C ALA A 63 15.62 7.41 5.00
N ARG A 64 14.57 7.13 4.26
CA ARG A 64 14.00 8.06 3.30
C ARG A 64 13.24 9.22 3.92
N SER A 65 12.79 9.07 5.16
CA SER A 65 12.05 10.13 5.82
C SER A 65 12.86 11.41 6.00
N GLU A 66 14.18 11.30 5.98
CA GLU A 66 15.09 12.42 6.16
C GLU A 66 15.28 13.26 4.90
N SER A 67 15.04 12.69 3.73
CA SER A 67 15.30 13.35 2.45
C SER A 67 14.13 14.17 1.94
N ARG A 68 13.00 14.16 2.62
CA ARG A 68 11.80 14.90 2.21
C ARG A 68 11.45 15.97 3.23
N PRO A 69 10.96 17.14 2.77
CA PRO A 69 10.50 18.15 3.70
C PRO A 69 9.40 17.59 4.57
N ALA A 70 9.64 17.54 5.87
CA ALA A 70 8.69 17.02 6.83
C ALA A 70 7.34 17.76 6.76
N GLU A 71 7.38 19.03 6.40
CA GLU A 71 6.18 19.86 6.27
C GLU A 71 5.22 19.34 5.20
N LYS A 72 5.75 18.96 4.02
CA LYS A 72 4.92 18.41 2.95
C LYS A 72 4.31 17.08 3.34
N ILE A 73 5.08 16.24 4.00
CA ILE A 73 4.58 14.95 4.49
C ILE A 73 3.52 15.18 5.54
N GLY A 74 3.76 16.13 6.47
CA GLY A 74 2.80 16.46 7.52
C GLY A 74 1.49 16.96 6.97
N GLN A 75 1.52 17.83 5.97
CA GLN A 75 0.30 18.38 5.37
C GLN A 75 -0.54 17.31 4.69
N ILE A 76 0.10 16.35 4.05
CA ILE A 76 -0.60 15.26 3.36
C ILE A 76 -1.10 14.22 4.35
N LEU A 77 -0.32 13.92 5.38
CA LEU A 77 -0.58 12.81 6.28
C LEU A 77 -1.27 13.20 7.58
N THR A 78 -1.35 14.50 7.91
CA THR A 78 -1.94 14.94 9.18
C THR A 78 -3.36 14.40 9.40
N PRO A 79 -4.29 14.48 8.43
CA PRO A 79 -5.60 13.88 8.61
C PRO A 79 -5.55 12.36 8.80
N ILE A 80 -4.52 11.73 8.31
CA ILE A 80 -4.33 10.29 8.43
C ILE A 80 -3.78 9.94 9.81
N PHE A 81 -2.92 10.78 10.39
CA PHE A 81 -2.36 10.56 11.72
C PHE A 81 -3.44 10.50 12.79
N ASP A 82 -4.43 11.38 12.73
CA ASP A 82 -5.53 11.34 13.68
C ASP A 82 -6.29 10.02 13.61
N PHE A 83 -6.38 9.44 12.45
CA PHE A 83 -7.00 8.15 12.22
C PHE A 83 -6.14 7.01 12.77
N PHE A 84 -4.83 7.14 12.72
CA PHE A 84 -3.89 6.08 13.10
C PHE A 84 -3.78 5.87 14.61
N THR A 85 -4.29 6.79 15.42
CA THR A 85 -4.20 6.64 16.88
C THR A 85 -5.19 5.64 17.45
N PHE A 86 -6.07 5.06 16.62
CA PHE A 86 -7.20 4.27 17.08
C PHE A 86 -7.18 2.82 16.63
N GLY A 87 -6.42 1.96 16.86
CA GLY A 87 -6.56 0.56 16.51
C GLY A 87 -5.27 -0.15 16.22
N GLY A 88 -5.27 -1.44 16.43
CA GLY A 88 -4.07 -2.25 16.35
C GLY A 88 -3.44 -2.37 14.98
N ASN A 89 -4.17 -2.02 13.92
CA ASN A 89 -3.65 -2.09 12.55
C ASN A 89 -3.02 -0.79 12.07
N TYR A 90 -3.02 0.25 12.90
CA TYR A 90 -2.60 1.58 12.48
C TYR A 90 -1.30 2.01 13.13
N HIS A 91 -0.43 1.07 13.42
CA HIS A 91 0.87 1.35 14.00
C HIS A 91 1.91 1.65 12.92
N SER A 92 2.92 2.42 13.29
CA SER A 92 4.07 2.63 12.43
C SER A 92 4.80 1.32 12.17
N ILE A 93 5.34 1.17 10.97
CA ILE A 93 6.10 -0.01 10.60
C ILE A 93 7.39 0.43 9.91
N ARG A 94 8.46 -0.31 10.17
CA ARG A 94 9.72 -0.07 9.47
C ARG A 94 9.61 -0.55 8.03
N ALA A 95 10.22 0.19 7.11
CA ALA A 95 10.23 -0.19 5.71
C ALA A 95 10.83 -1.58 5.49
N THR A 96 11.81 -1.96 6.32
CA THR A 96 12.41 -3.29 6.25
C THR A 96 11.43 -4.40 6.58
N GLN A 97 10.54 -4.18 7.56
CA GLN A 97 9.51 -5.15 7.92
C GLN A 97 8.52 -5.34 6.78
N LEU A 98 8.09 -4.24 6.16
CA LEU A 98 7.20 -4.31 5.01
C LEU A 98 7.87 -5.04 3.86
N ALA A 99 9.11 -4.71 3.54
CA ALA A 99 9.86 -5.36 2.46
C ALA A 99 9.99 -6.87 2.70
N GLN A 100 10.28 -7.28 3.92
CA GLN A 100 10.37 -8.70 4.26
C GLN A 100 9.03 -9.41 4.07
N CYS A 101 7.94 -8.77 4.47
CA CYS A 101 6.61 -9.31 4.24
C CYS A 101 6.34 -9.47 2.75
N MET A 102 6.64 -8.45 1.95
CA MET A 102 6.43 -8.49 0.51
C MET A 102 7.21 -9.63 -0.14
N VAL A 103 8.47 -9.81 0.23
CA VAL A 103 9.29 -10.91 -0.31
C VAL A 103 8.66 -12.26 0.04
N ARG A 104 8.20 -12.44 1.28
CA ARG A 104 7.54 -13.69 1.67
C ARG A 104 6.30 -13.95 0.83
N GLN A 105 5.49 -12.92 0.58
CA GLN A 105 4.27 -13.09 -0.20
C GLN A 105 4.56 -13.37 -1.67
N VAL A 106 5.61 -12.76 -2.23
CA VAL A 106 6.05 -13.07 -3.60
C VAL A 106 6.42 -14.54 -3.72
N GLU A 107 7.15 -15.07 -2.75
CA GLU A 107 7.57 -16.47 -2.77
C GLU A 107 6.39 -17.44 -2.61
N ILE A 108 5.44 -17.10 -1.74
CA ILE A 108 4.24 -17.92 -1.53
C ILE A 108 3.33 -17.88 -2.73
N SER A 109 3.20 -16.72 -3.37
CA SER A 109 2.41 -16.53 -4.60
C SER A 109 0.97 -17.03 -4.50
N LYS A 110 0.30 -16.69 -3.39
CA LYS A 110 -1.07 -17.12 -3.14
C LYS A 110 -2.04 -16.45 -4.11
N PRO A 111 -2.84 -17.21 -4.89
CA PRO A 111 -3.74 -16.61 -5.86
C PRO A 111 -4.83 -15.74 -5.21
N GLY A 112 -5.34 -14.80 -6.01
CA GLY A 112 -6.43 -13.93 -5.60
C GLY A 112 -5.98 -12.54 -5.21
N ASN A 113 -6.94 -11.73 -4.77
CA ASN A 113 -6.69 -10.37 -4.31
C ASN A 113 -6.63 -10.36 -2.78
N HIS A 114 -5.54 -9.82 -2.25
CA HIS A 114 -5.29 -9.79 -0.81
C HIS A 114 -4.94 -8.38 -0.37
N VAL A 115 -5.52 -7.94 0.76
CA VAL A 115 -5.20 -6.65 1.36
C VAL A 115 -4.61 -6.91 2.74
N LEU A 116 -3.39 -6.42 2.98
CA LEU A 116 -2.67 -6.69 4.23
C LEU A 116 -2.48 -5.41 5.03
N TYR A 117 -2.59 -5.53 6.35
CA TYR A 117 -2.42 -4.46 7.32
C TYR A 117 -1.25 -4.79 8.25
N TYR A 118 -1.01 -3.90 9.21
CA TYR A 118 0.11 -3.99 10.13
C TYR A 118 0.27 -5.38 10.77
N ARG A 119 -0.82 -6.02 11.19
CA ARG A 119 -0.75 -7.33 11.86
C ARG A 119 -0.15 -8.38 10.95
N GLU A 120 -0.52 -8.36 9.70
CA GLU A 120 -0.05 -9.33 8.72
C GLU A 120 1.42 -9.09 8.36
N PHE A 121 1.88 -7.84 8.48
CA PHE A 121 3.28 -7.53 8.18
C PHE A 121 4.24 -8.16 9.17
N ASN A 122 3.79 -8.37 10.40
CA ASN A 122 4.61 -8.95 11.48
C ASN A 122 4.42 -10.46 11.64
N ALA A 123 3.55 -11.03 10.87
CA ALA A 123 3.24 -12.46 10.96
C ALA A 123 4.34 -13.34 10.33
#